data_84d060b590e9b217995c9afdb884ad63
#
_entry.id   84d060b590e9b217995c9afdb884ad63
#
_cell.length_a   1.000
_cell.length_b   1.000
_cell.length_c   1.000
_cell.angle_alpha   90.00
_cell.angle_beta   90.00
_cell.angle_gamma   90.00
#
_symmetry.space_group_name_H-M   'P 1'
#
loop_
_entity.id
_entity.type
_entity.pdbx_description
1 polymer ?
#
loop_
_entity_poly.entity_id
_entity_poly.type
_entity_poly.pdbx_seq_one_letter_code
_entity_poly.pdbx_strand_id
1 'polypeptide(L)'
;MRVWLTGPHWQTPPWFPAPRRVASRRAETARSIVYLTHLECPGCGREHDADVPQNLCDCGSPLLARYDLATVAGVLQPERFGLRPATLWRYRELLPVADPAHVTTLGEGWTPMLRAPTYGAWIGVDELLVKDEGLTPTGSFKARGAAVGVSRARELGIRRIAMPTNGNAGAAWATYAARAGLGAIIAMPVDAPSICRRECVAAGADLRLVDGLIGDAGRQIAALVGASAGTIFDAGTLREPYRLEGKKTMGYEIVEQLGWQVPDVIIYPTGGGVGLIGIHKALGELRELGWVEDSLPRLVAVQSTGCAPIVRAFAAGEDRADPWPDAHTVAFGITVPAPLGDQLILAALRASAGTAIAVDDAEILADLRDFAAREGLLLCPEGAACLTAARKLRAGGWIRSGERVVVLNTGAGVKYPDTVDVSDVPVLPR
;
A
#
# COMPACT_ATOMS: atom_id res chain seq x y z
N MET A 1 -24.83 45.37 -21.20
CA MET A 1 -23.55 46.09 -21.09
C MET A 1 -22.48 45.02 -20.87
N ARG A 2 -21.77 44.62 -21.95
CA ARG A 2 -20.71 43.56 -21.89
C ARG A 2 -19.38 44.29 -21.79
N VAL A 3 -18.64 44.00 -20.71
CA VAL A 3 -17.26 44.50 -20.56
C VAL A 3 -16.33 43.32 -20.81
N TRP A 4 -15.51 43.45 -21.87
CA TRP A 4 -14.41 42.55 -22.20
C TRP A 4 -13.18 42.99 -21.36
N LEU A 5 -12.64 42.10 -20.55
CA LEU A 5 -11.33 42.25 -19.93
C LEU A 5 -10.30 41.48 -20.77
N THR A 6 -9.47 42.24 -21.48
CA THR A 6 -8.26 41.75 -22.14
C THR A 6 -7.16 41.54 -21.09
N GLY A 7 -6.72 40.31 -20.87
CA GLY A 7 -5.58 39.98 -20.00
C GLY A 7 -4.23 40.19 -20.73
N PRO A 8 -3.13 40.38 -20.00
CA PRO A 8 -1.82 40.69 -20.58
C PRO A 8 -1.19 39.48 -21.26
N HIS A 9 -0.65 39.70 -22.46
CA HIS A 9 0.17 38.72 -23.18
C HIS A 9 1.49 38.49 -22.45
N TRP A 10 1.72 37.28 -21.92
CA TRP A 10 3.01 36.86 -21.43
C TRP A 10 3.94 36.58 -22.61
N GLN A 11 4.90 37.45 -22.87
CA GLN A 11 6.01 37.16 -23.78
C GLN A 11 7.02 36.26 -23.07
N THR A 12 7.36 35.13 -23.69
CA THR A 12 8.42 34.26 -23.21
C THR A 12 9.78 34.98 -23.21
N PRO A 13 10.58 34.85 -22.13
CA PRO A 13 11.89 35.51 -22.06
C PRO A 13 12.86 34.93 -23.11
N PRO A 14 13.80 35.71 -23.65
CA PRO A 14 14.65 35.37 -24.80
C PRO A 14 15.77 34.35 -24.54
N TRP A 15 15.83 33.75 -23.37
CA TRP A 15 16.85 32.80 -22.97
C TRP A 15 16.39 31.33 -22.96
N PHE A 16 15.18 31.00 -23.42
CA PHE A 16 14.82 29.64 -23.78
C PHE A 16 15.17 29.38 -25.28
N PRO A 17 16.22 28.58 -25.58
CA PRO A 17 16.47 28.19 -26.97
C PRO A 17 15.32 27.30 -27.45
N ALA A 18 14.79 27.59 -28.64
CA ALA A 18 13.81 26.77 -29.30
C ALA A 18 14.30 25.31 -29.40
N PRO A 19 13.42 24.30 -29.23
CA PRO A 19 13.83 22.90 -29.29
C PRO A 19 14.38 22.61 -30.71
N ARG A 20 15.67 22.27 -30.80
CA ARG A 20 16.28 21.76 -32.03
C ARG A 20 15.57 20.46 -32.38
N ARG A 21 15.01 20.37 -33.60
CA ARG A 21 14.58 19.12 -34.19
C ARG A 21 15.79 18.17 -34.27
N VAL A 22 15.86 17.23 -33.35
CA VAL A 22 16.79 16.10 -33.47
C VAL A 22 16.15 15.14 -34.47
N ALA A 23 16.83 14.94 -35.60
CA ALA A 23 16.43 13.95 -36.59
C ALA A 23 16.29 12.59 -35.90
N SER A 24 15.16 11.92 -36.13
CA SER A 24 14.87 10.58 -35.63
C SER A 24 15.91 9.60 -36.13
N ARG A 25 16.91 9.27 -35.34
CA ARG A 25 17.58 7.97 -35.47
C ARG A 25 16.53 6.93 -35.12
N ARG A 26 16.29 5.96 -36.01
CA ARG A 26 15.45 4.81 -35.77
C ARG A 26 15.81 4.25 -34.39
N ALA A 27 14.83 4.18 -33.51
CA ALA A 27 14.96 3.53 -32.23
C ALA A 27 15.33 2.07 -32.50
N GLU A 28 16.55 1.69 -32.15
CA GLU A 28 16.83 0.32 -31.75
C GLU A 28 15.83 0.01 -30.65
N THR A 29 15.01 -1.02 -30.86
CA THR A 29 14.02 -1.49 -29.90
C THR A 29 14.74 -1.70 -28.57
N ALA A 30 14.51 -0.75 -27.63
CA ALA A 30 14.95 -0.93 -26.26
C ALA A 30 14.29 -2.24 -25.78
N ARG A 31 15.08 -3.28 -25.55
CA ARG A 31 14.61 -4.53 -24.99
C ARG A 31 13.89 -4.18 -23.70
N SER A 32 12.68 -4.71 -23.53
CA SER A 32 11.91 -4.59 -22.31
C SER A 32 12.82 -4.88 -21.10
N ILE A 33 12.91 -3.92 -20.17
CA ILE A 33 13.77 -4.04 -18.97
C ILE A 33 13.02 -4.81 -17.87
N VAL A 34 11.78 -5.20 -18.12
CA VAL A 34 10.88 -5.85 -17.17
C VAL A 34 10.86 -7.34 -17.42
N TYR A 35 10.93 -8.10 -16.34
CA TYR A 35 11.00 -9.56 -16.35
C TYR A 35 9.68 -10.21 -15.90
N LEU A 36 8.56 -9.50 -16.02
CA LEU A 36 7.22 -10.05 -15.82
C LEU A 36 6.96 -11.15 -16.86
N THR A 37 6.55 -12.33 -16.41
CA THR A 37 6.27 -13.49 -17.27
C THR A 37 4.78 -13.73 -17.44
N HIS A 38 4.04 -13.85 -16.33
CA HIS A 38 2.62 -14.19 -16.32
C HIS A 38 1.97 -13.78 -14.99
N LEU A 39 0.67 -13.94 -14.90
CA LEU A 39 -0.06 -13.91 -13.63
C LEU A 39 -0.42 -15.35 -13.24
N GLU A 40 -0.18 -15.71 -11.99
CA GLU A 40 -0.48 -17.05 -11.47
C GLU A 40 -1.57 -16.98 -10.40
N CYS A 41 -2.47 -17.92 -10.42
CA CYS A 41 -3.47 -18.13 -9.39
C CYS A 41 -2.89 -18.95 -8.24
N PRO A 42 -2.72 -18.42 -7.03
CA PRO A 42 -2.20 -19.18 -5.89
C PRO A 42 -3.18 -20.26 -5.39
N GLY A 43 -4.46 -20.18 -5.75
CA GLY A 43 -5.48 -21.16 -5.33
C GLY A 43 -5.54 -22.42 -6.19
N CYS A 44 -5.28 -22.31 -7.50
CA CYS A 44 -5.41 -23.47 -8.41
C CYS A 44 -4.21 -23.65 -9.36
N GLY A 45 -3.17 -22.80 -9.27
CA GLY A 45 -1.96 -22.89 -10.08
C GLY A 45 -2.12 -22.47 -11.55
N ARG A 46 -3.31 -21.96 -11.96
CA ARG A 46 -3.52 -21.54 -13.34
C ARG A 46 -2.73 -20.29 -13.67
N GLU A 47 -2.07 -20.30 -14.81
CA GLU A 47 -1.41 -19.15 -15.40
C GLU A 47 -2.37 -18.35 -16.27
N HIS A 48 -2.22 -17.02 -16.25
CA HIS A 48 -2.97 -16.06 -17.03
C HIS A 48 -2.03 -15.12 -17.75
N ASP A 49 -2.42 -14.70 -18.95
CA ASP A 49 -1.68 -13.73 -19.73
C ASP A 49 -1.65 -12.37 -19.01
N ALA A 50 -0.43 -11.87 -18.75
CA ALA A 50 -0.22 -10.59 -18.11
C ALA A 50 -0.44 -9.39 -19.06
N ASP A 51 -0.41 -9.59 -20.38
CA ASP A 51 -0.51 -8.52 -21.37
C ASP A 51 -1.95 -8.14 -21.75
N VAL A 52 -2.92 -8.78 -21.09
CA VAL A 52 -4.34 -8.40 -21.19
C VAL A 52 -4.91 -8.05 -19.82
N PRO A 53 -5.95 -7.18 -19.74
CA PRO A 53 -6.60 -6.88 -18.48
C PRO A 53 -7.14 -8.13 -17.78
N GLN A 54 -6.70 -8.37 -16.55
CA GLN A 54 -7.13 -9.49 -15.73
C GLN A 54 -7.66 -8.99 -14.39
N ASN A 55 -8.68 -9.64 -13.87
CA ASN A 55 -9.15 -9.47 -12.50
C ASN A 55 -8.85 -10.73 -11.67
N LEU A 56 -9.88 -11.44 -11.20
CA LEU A 56 -9.71 -12.68 -10.45
C LEU A 56 -9.56 -13.88 -11.40
N CYS A 57 -8.95 -14.95 -10.90
CA CYS A 57 -9.04 -16.26 -11.53
C CYS A 57 -10.50 -16.77 -11.54
N ASP A 58 -10.86 -17.65 -12.46
CA ASP A 58 -12.18 -18.29 -12.51
C ASP A 58 -12.55 -19.02 -11.21
N CYS A 59 -11.56 -19.45 -10.43
CA CYS A 59 -11.79 -20.04 -9.11
C CYS A 59 -12.09 -19.03 -8.01
N GLY A 60 -12.09 -17.71 -8.34
CA GLY A 60 -12.36 -16.62 -7.40
C GLY A 60 -11.12 -16.10 -6.62
N SER A 61 -9.94 -16.70 -6.79
CA SER A 61 -8.73 -16.27 -6.12
C SER A 61 -8.11 -15.04 -6.78
N PRO A 62 -7.42 -14.16 -6.02
CA PRO A 62 -6.56 -13.11 -6.57
C PRO A 62 -5.44 -13.70 -7.44
N LEU A 63 -4.92 -12.90 -8.37
CA LEU A 63 -3.79 -13.25 -9.21
C LEU A 63 -2.51 -12.57 -8.71
N LEU A 64 -1.38 -13.27 -8.81
CA LEU A 64 -0.06 -12.79 -8.44
C LEU A 64 0.86 -12.72 -9.67
N ALA A 65 1.51 -11.58 -9.87
CA ALA A 65 2.49 -11.41 -10.93
C ALA A 65 3.75 -12.26 -10.66
N ARG A 66 4.27 -12.93 -11.70
CA ARG A 66 5.48 -13.74 -11.65
C ARG A 66 6.56 -13.15 -12.56
N TYR A 67 7.81 -13.29 -12.15
CA TYR A 67 8.97 -12.71 -12.82
C TYR A 67 10.02 -13.79 -13.09
N ASP A 68 10.77 -13.63 -14.17
CA ASP A 68 11.97 -14.43 -14.44
C ASP A 68 13.13 -14.00 -13.52
N LEU A 69 13.05 -14.46 -12.27
CA LEU A 69 14.03 -14.10 -11.23
C LEU A 69 15.42 -14.66 -11.55
N ALA A 70 15.52 -15.78 -12.26
CA ALA A 70 16.79 -16.36 -12.65
C ALA A 70 17.56 -15.42 -13.59
N THR A 71 16.86 -14.85 -14.59
CA THR A 71 17.46 -13.84 -15.48
C THR A 71 17.79 -12.56 -14.72
N VAL A 72 16.92 -12.09 -13.81
CA VAL A 72 17.18 -10.91 -12.98
C VAL A 72 18.45 -11.09 -12.14
N ALA A 73 18.62 -12.22 -11.47
CA ALA A 73 19.81 -12.54 -10.66
C ALA A 73 21.11 -12.48 -11.48
N GLY A 74 21.05 -12.82 -12.77
CA GLY A 74 22.21 -12.76 -13.67
C GLY A 74 22.61 -11.35 -14.12
N VAL A 75 21.67 -10.37 -14.07
CA VAL A 75 21.90 -9.02 -14.63
C VAL A 75 21.85 -7.89 -13.60
N LEU A 76 21.27 -8.11 -12.46
CA LEU A 76 21.05 -7.11 -11.43
C LEU A 76 21.72 -7.53 -10.11
N GLN A 77 22.39 -6.58 -9.48
CA GLN A 77 23.08 -6.79 -8.21
C GLN A 77 22.60 -5.73 -7.20
N PRO A 78 22.49 -6.10 -5.90
CA PRO A 78 22.01 -5.21 -4.83
C PRO A 78 22.72 -3.86 -4.76
N GLU A 79 24.04 -3.85 -4.96
CA GLU A 79 24.89 -2.65 -4.84
C GLU A 79 24.51 -1.55 -5.85
N ARG A 80 23.88 -1.92 -6.96
CA ARG A 80 23.48 -0.96 -8.01
C ARG A 80 22.29 -0.10 -7.61
N PHE A 81 21.49 -0.52 -6.63
CA PHE A 81 20.31 0.25 -6.21
C PHE A 81 20.67 1.57 -5.53
N GLY A 82 21.82 1.65 -4.84
CA GLY A 82 22.30 2.89 -4.22
C GLY A 82 22.49 4.07 -5.19
N LEU A 83 22.66 3.79 -6.50
CA LEU A 83 22.82 4.80 -7.55
C LEU A 83 21.50 5.23 -8.20
N ARG A 84 20.38 4.64 -7.83
CA ARG A 84 19.06 4.88 -8.44
C ARG A 84 18.27 5.96 -7.68
N PRO A 85 17.33 6.65 -8.35
CA PRO A 85 16.44 7.61 -7.69
C PRO A 85 15.71 6.99 -6.50
N ALA A 86 15.49 7.80 -5.47
CA ALA A 86 14.82 7.40 -4.23
C ALA A 86 13.28 7.32 -4.40
N THR A 87 12.81 6.41 -5.26
CA THR A 87 11.39 6.12 -5.51
C THR A 87 11.19 4.60 -5.60
N LEU A 88 9.94 4.12 -5.57
CA LEU A 88 9.66 2.69 -5.76
C LEU A 88 10.10 2.17 -7.14
N TRP A 89 10.19 3.05 -8.14
CA TRP A 89 10.59 2.72 -9.50
C TRP A 89 12.08 2.37 -9.63
N ARG A 90 12.84 2.47 -8.53
CA ARG A 90 14.22 1.95 -8.47
C ARG A 90 14.29 0.43 -8.68
N TYR A 91 13.17 -0.28 -8.41
CA TYR A 91 13.03 -1.72 -8.57
C TYR A 91 12.29 -2.10 -9.87
N ARG A 92 12.34 -1.27 -10.90
CA ARG A 92 11.55 -1.40 -12.14
C ARG A 92 11.64 -2.78 -12.81
N GLU A 93 12.76 -3.47 -12.70
CA GLU A 93 12.97 -4.81 -13.26
C GLU A 93 12.04 -5.86 -12.62
N LEU A 94 11.63 -5.62 -11.39
CA LEU A 94 10.73 -6.45 -10.59
C LEU A 94 9.33 -5.82 -10.47
N LEU A 95 8.97 -4.89 -11.38
CA LEU A 95 7.66 -4.25 -11.45
C LEU A 95 7.00 -4.52 -12.81
N PRO A 96 5.66 -4.48 -12.91
CA PRO A 96 4.95 -5.00 -14.09
C PRO A 96 4.86 -4.03 -15.28
N VAL A 97 5.44 -2.84 -15.22
CA VAL A 97 5.32 -1.80 -16.26
C VAL A 97 6.53 -1.85 -17.18
N ALA A 98 6.35 -2.33 -18.40
CA ALA A 98 7.41 -2.59 -19.36
C ALA A 98 7.90 -1.32 -20.08
N ASP A 99 6.98 -0.44 -20.47
CA ASP A 99 7.31 0.82 -21.13
C ASP A 99 7.35 1.99 -20.11
N PRO A 100 8.53 2.60 -19.90
CA PRO A 100 8.66 3.77 -19.03
C PRO A 100 7.73 4.94 -19.37
N ALA A 101 7.25 5.04 -20.60
CA ALA A 101 6.28 6.08 -21.02
C ALA A 101 4.93 5.95 -20.31
N HIS A 102 4.59 4.77 -19.81
CA HIS A 102 3.36 4.52 -19.07
C HIS A 102 3.52 4.71 -17.55
N VAL A 103 4.74 4.90 -17.05
CA VAL A 103 4.98 5.14 -15.62
C VAL A 103 4.29 6.42 -15.17
N THR A 104 3.42 6.29 -14.18
CA THR A 104 2.73 7.38 -13.51
C THR A 104 3.26 7.49 -12.10
N THR A 105 3.97 8.56 -11.78
CA THR A 105 4.64 8.76 -10.49
C THR A 105 4.41 10.17 -9.95
N LEU A 106 4.40 10.28 -8.63
CA LEU A 106 4.46 11.51 -7.84
C LEU A 106 5.66 11.50 -6.88
N GLY A 107 6.63 10.58 -7.10
CA GLY A 107 7.82 10.43 -6.27
C GLY A 107 7.65 9.48 -5.08
N GLU A 108 6.61 8.64 -5.08
CA GLU A 108 6.35 7.64 -4.03
C GLU A 108 7.47 6.61 -3.89
N GLY A 109 7.63 6.11 -2.68
CA GLY A 109 8.65 5.11 -2.32
C GLY A 109 9.84 5.71 -1.59
N TRP A 110 10.78 4.86 -1.21
CA TRP A 110 11.97 5.20 -0.42
C TRP A 110 11.62 6.01 0.84
N THR A 111 10.52 5.63 1.48
CA THR A 111 10.06 6.28 2.71
C THR A 111 11.04 6.06 3.86
N PRO A 112 11.14 6.99 4.83
CA PRO A 112 12.07 6.85 5.94
C PRO A 112 11.86 5.58 6.74
N MET A 113 12.97 5.03 7.23
CA MET A 113 13.01 4.07 8.33
C MET A 113 13.60 4.76 9.55
N LEU A 114 12.76 5.08 10.51
CA LEU A 114 13.10 5.88 11.68
C LEU A 114 13.38 4.97 12.88
N ARG A 115 14.43 5.25 13.64
CA ARG A 115 14.65 4.60 14.94
C ARG A 115 13.72 5.20 15.97
N ALA A 116 13.17 4.37 16.85
CA ALA A 116 12.32 4.79 17.96
C ALA A 116 12.95 4.40 19.31
N PRO A 117 14.09 5.01 19.69
CA PRO A 117 14.88 4.54 20.83
C PRO A 117 14.19 4.77 22.17
N THR A 118 13.47 5.88 22.32
CA THR A 118 12.82 6.23 23.60
C THR A 118 11.60 5.35 23.86
N TYR A 119 10.76 5.17 22.85
CA TYR A 119 9.60 4.28 22.93
C TYR A 119 10.06 2.81 22.99
N GLY A 120 11.05 2.44 22.18
CA GLY A 120 11.63 1.09 22.17
C GLY A 120 12.15 0.69 23.56
N ALA A 121 12.95 1.54 24.21
CA ALA A 121 13.42 1.31 25.58
C ALA A 121 12.27 1.18 26.59
N TRP A 122 11.21 2.00 26.42
CA TRP A 122 10.04 1.95 27.28
C TRP A 122 9.28 0.62 27.20
N ILE A 123 9.16 0.03 26.00
CA ILE A 123 8.51 -1.28 25.82
C ILE A 123 9.48 -2.47 25.93
N GLY A 124 10.78 -2.22 26.08
CA GLY A 124 11.83 -3.25 26.20
C GLY A 124 12.24 -3.89 24.85
N VAL A 125 12.12 -3.17 23.74
CA VAL A 125 12.61 -3.54 22.40
C VAL A 125 13.81 -2.67 22.05
N ASP A 126 15.01 -3.25 22.04
CA ASP A 126 16.26 -2.49 21.91
C ASP A 126 16.43 -1.86 20.52
N GLU A 127 16.00 -2.52 19.46
CA GLU A 127 16.06 -2.03 18.08
C GLU A 127 14.65 -1.97 17.47
N LEU A 128 13.89 -0.93 17.85
CA LEU A 128 12.58 -0.63 17.28
C LEU A 128 12.73 0.38 16.14
N LEU A 129 12.23 0.01 14.98
CA LEU A 129 12.25 0.82 13.75
C LEU A 129 10.82 1.06 13.25
N VAL A 130 10.56 2.26 12.75
CA VAL A 130 9.28 2.63 12.13
C VAL A 130 9.52 2.88 10.63
N LYS A 131 8.93 2.08 9.77
CA LYS A 131 8.82 2.35 8.33
C LYS A 131 7.66 3.32 8.11
N ASP A 132 7.96 4.59 7.84
CA ASP A 132 6.96 5.65 7.82
C ASP A 132 6.40 5.89 6.40
N GLU A 133 5.30 5.22 6.08
CA GLU A 133 4.55 5.40 4.84
C GLU A 133 3.61 6.63 4.83
N GLY A 134 3.52 7.34 5.95
CA GLY A 134 2.78 8.59 6.06
C GLY A 134 3.32 9.71 5.17
N LEU A 135 4.60 9.63 4.78
CA LEU A 135 5.26 10.61 3.92
C LEU A 135 5.13 10.33 2.41
N THR A 136 4.30 9.38 2.02
CA THR A 136 3.97 9.19 0.60
C THR A 136 3.06 10.32 0.06
N PRO A 137 3.04 10.58 -1.26
CA PRO A 137 2.32 11.71 -1.86
C PRO A 137 0.84 11.85 -1.49
N THR A 138 0.16 10.74 -1.15
CA THR A 138 -1.25 10.75 -0.72
C THR A 138 -1.41 10.54 0.78
N GLY A 139 -0.35 10.78 1.56
CA GLY A 139 -0.35 10.60 3.01
C GLY A 139 -0.64 9.17 3.47
N SER A 140 -0.44 8.17 2.61
CA SER A 140 -0.58 6.76 2.98
C SER A 140 0.11 5.83 1.98
N PHE A 141 0.53 4.65 2.47
CA PHE A 141 1.14 3.58 1.64
C PHE A 141 0.29 3.18 0.42
N LYS A 142 -0.97 3.61 0.34
CA LYS A 142 -1.85 3.34 -0.81
C LYS A 142 -1.29 3.92 -2.11
N ALA A 143 -0.50 5.01 -2.03
CA ALA A 143 0.20 5.61 -3.16
C ALA A 143 1.02 4.59 -3.96
N ARG A 144 1.76 3.69 -3.28
CA ARG A 144 2.58 2.67 -3.95
C ARG A 144 1.79 1.79 -4.89
N GLY A 145 0.68 1.23 -4.39
CA GLY A 145 -0.17 0.36 -5.21
C GLY A 145 -0.95 1.12 -6.28
N ALA A 146 -1.32 2.37 -6.02
CA ALA A 146 -1.97 3.22 -7.02
C ALA A 146 -0.99 3.57 -8.15
N ALA A 147 0.25 3.93 -7.83
CA ALA A 147 1.28 4.23 -8.83
C ALA A 147 1.49 3.06 -9.81
N VAL A 148 1.70 1.86 -9.29
CA VAL A 148 1.96 0.68 -10.14
C VAL A 148 0.70 0.20 -10.86
N GLY A 149 -0.44 0.08 -10.14
CA GLY A 149 -1.69 -0.40 -10.73
C GLY A 149 -2.23 0.53 -11.82
N VAL A 150 -2.18 1.86 -11.61
CA VAL A 150 -2.59 2.86 -12.62
C VAL A 150 -1.62 2.88 -13.80
N SER A 151 -0.30 2.78 -13.56
CA SER A 151 0.69 2.71 -14.64
C SER A 151 0.45 1.48 -15.53
N ARG A 152 0.24 0.31 -14.93
CA ARG A 152 -0.06 -0.90 -15.70
C ARG A 152 -1.42 -0.85 -16.39
N ALA A 153 -2.44 -0.30 -15.73
CA ALA A 153 -3.75 -0.07 -16.34
C ALA A 153 -3.63 0.80 -17.62
N ARG A 154 -2.84 1.88 -17.55
CA ARG A 154 -2.55 2.75 -18.69
C ARG A 154 -1.83 2.00 -19.82
N GLU A 155 -0.84 1.18 -19.50
CA GLU A 155 -0.09 0.36 -20.46
C GLU A 155 -0.99 -0.67 -21.14
N LEU A 156 -1.92 -1.29 -20.40
CA LEU A 156 -2.93 -2.21 -20.91
C LEU A 156 -4.09 -1.51 -21.65
N GLY A 157 -4.00 -0.18 -21.86
CA GLY A 157 -5.02 0.58 -22.63
C GLY A 157 -6.32 0.85 -21.86
N ILE A 158 -6.38 0.58 -20.56
CA ILE A 158 -7.53 0.89 -19.71
C ILE A 158 -7.70 2.40 -19.64
N ARG A 159 -8.94 2.88 -19.83
CA ARG A 159 -9.27 4.32 -19.81
C ARG A 159 -10.06 4.74 -18.59
N ARG A 160 -10.73 3.80 -17.95
CA ARG A 160 -11.60 4.08 -16.79
C ARG A 160 -11.53 2.95 -15.78
N ILE A 161 -11.38 3.31 -14.51
CA ILE A 161 -11.36 2.36 -13.40
C ILE A 161 -12.53 2.62 -12.46
N ALA A 162 -12.97 1.58 -11.73
CA ALA A 162 -13.93 1.72 -10.65
C ALA A 162 -13.48 0.89 -9.44
N MET A 163 -13.70 1.39 -8.21
CA MET A 163 -13.36 0.63 -7.01
C MET A 163 -14.18 1.05 -5.78
N PRO A 164 -14.48 0.08 -4.88
CA PRO A 164 -14.96 0.38 -3.53
C PRO A 164 -13.78 0.65 -2.59
N THR A 165 -14.01 1.47 -1.55
CA THR A 165 -12.97 1.80 -0.58
C THR A 165 -13.55 2.30 0.75
N ASN A 166 -12.81 2.13 1.87
CA ASN A 166 -13.09 2.82 3.14
C ASN A 166 -12.45 4.22 3.21
N GLY A 167 -11.64 4.65 2.19
CA GLY A 167 -11.03 5.98 2.18
C GLY A 167 -9.70 6.05 1.46
N ASN A 168 -8.58 5.83 2.14
CA ASN A 168 -7.22 6.07 1.63
C ASN A 168 -6.90 5.39 0.28
N ALA A 169 -7.45 4.20 0.00
CA ALA A 169 -7.22 3.54 -1.28
C ALA A 169 -7.89 4.30 -2.43
N GLY A 170 -9.14 4.72 -2.25
CA GLY A 170 -9.86 5.52 -3.26
C GLY A 170 -9.19 6.86 -3.51
N ALA A 171 -8.79 7.56 -2.45
CA ALA A 171 -8.06 8.83 -2.54
C ALA A 171 -6.77 8.69 -3.36
N ALA A 172 -5.95 7.67 -3.05
CA ALA A 172 -4.73 7.42 -3.80
C ALA A 172 -5.00 7.07 -5.27
N TRP A 173 -5.94 6.16 -5.54
CA TRP A 173 -6.25 5.75 -6.90
C TRP A 173 -6.86 6.89 -7.73
N ALA A 174 -7.72 7.75 -7.14
CA ALA A 174 -8.23 8.96 -7.79
C ALA A 174 -7.09 9.91 -8.18
N THR A 175 -6.15 10.16 -7.27
CA THR A 175 -4.99 11.03 -7.50
C THR A 175 -4.11 10.52 -8.63
N TYR A 176 -3.75 9.24 -8.63
CA TYR A 176 -2.89 8.67 -9.67
C TYR A 176 -3.64 8.51 -11.00
N ALA A 177 -4.94 8.20 -10.99
CA ALA A 177 -5.78 8.18 -12.19
C ALA A 177 -5.83 9.57 -12.85
N ALA A 178 -6.05 10.63 -12.09
CA ALA A 178 -5.99 12.01 -12.58
C ALA A 178 -4.62 12.33 -13.21
N ARG A 179 -3.53 11.96 -12.55
CA ARG A 179 -2.15 12.13 -13.05
C ARG A 179 -1.92 11.39 -14.36
N ALA A 180 -2.54 10.22 -14.54
CA ALA A 180 -2.43 9.36 -15.73
C ALA A 180 -3.42 9.74 -16.86
N GLY A 181 -4.37 10.62 -16.62
CA GLY A 181 -5.46 10.94 -17.54
C GLY A 181 -6.51 9.83 -17.68
N LEU A 182 -6.68 9.00 -16.61
CA LEU A 182 -7.70 7.96 -16.56
C LEU A 182 -8.93 8.47 -15.79
N GLY A 183 -10.13 8.06 -16.21
CA GLY A 183 -11.35 8.25 -15.42
C GLY A 183 -11.37 7.34 -14.19
N ALA A 184 -11.82 7.86 -13.04
CA ALA A 184 -11.96 7.10 -11.82
C ALA A 184 -13.37 7.23 -11.24
N ILE A 185 -13.99 6.09 -10.91
CA ILE A 185 -15.25 6.01 -10.16
C ILE A 185 -14.94 5.38 -8.81
N ILE A 186 -15.20 6.13 -7.75
CA ILE A 186 -14.88 5.71 -6.38
C ILE A 186 -16.17 5.62 -5.58
N ALA A 187 -16.47 4.44 -5.03
CA ALA A 187 -17.60 4.27 -4.10
C ALA A 187 -17.07 4.07 -2.67
N MET A 188 -17.62 4.79 -1.70
CA MET A 188 -17.26 4.64 -0.29
C MET A 188 -18.45 4.89 0.64
N PRO A 189 -18.42 4.35 1.87
CA PRO A 189 -19.42 4.64 2.90
C PRO A 189 -19.57 6.14 3.18
N VAL A 190 -20.77 6.57 3.56
CA VAL A 190 -21.05 7.99 3.90
C VAL A 190 -20.25 8.47 5.11
N ASP A 191 -19.86 7.57 6.00
CA ASP A 191 -19.05 7.84 7.20
C ASP A 191 -17.54 7.75 6.93
N ALA A 192 -17.12 7.44 5.69
CA ALA A 192 -15.70 7.47 5.32
C ALA A 192 -15.07 8.83 5.66
N PRO A 193 -13.78 8.86 6.06
CA PRO A 193 -13.11 10.08 6.50
C PRO A 193 -13.24 11.23 5.51
N SER A 194 -13.64 12.42 6.02
CA SER A 194 -13.93 13.60 5.18
C SER A 194 -12.74 14.00 4.31
N ILE A 195 -11.52 13.82 4.80
CA ILE A 195 -10.30 14.10 4.04
C ILE A 195 -10.21 13.22 2.79
N CYS A 196 -10.50 11.93 2.89
CA CYS A 196 -10.44 11.01 1.75
C CYS A 196 -11.50 11.33 0.69
N ARG A 197 -12.71 11.75 1.13
CA ARG A 197 -13.77 12.23 0.23
C ARG A 197 -13.33 13.47 -0.53
N ARG A 198 -12.72 14.44 0.18
CA ARG A 198 -12.20 15.69 -0.41
C ARG A 198 -11.07 15.42 -1.41
N GLU A 199 -10.16 14.51 -1.10
CA GLU A 199 -9.08 14.10 -2.01
C GLU A 199 -9.62 13.51 -3.32
N CYS A 200 -10.65 12.63 -3.25
CA CYS A 200 -11.30 12.08 -4.45
C CYS A 200 -11.95 13.16 -5.31
N VAL A 201 -12.69 14.09 -4.68
CA VAL A 201 -13.33 15.21 -5.39
C VAL A 201 -12.29 16.15 -6.00
N ALA A 202 -11.25 16.50 -5.24
CA ALA A 202 -10.18 17.36 -5.73
C ALA A 202 -9.41 16.76 -6.91
N ALA A 203 -9.28 15.42 -6.95
CA ALA A 203 -8.69 14.69 -8.07
C ALA A 203 -9.65 14.52 -9.26
N GLY A 204 -10.89 15.02 -9.20
CA GLY A 204 -11.88 14.93 -10.28
C GLY A 204 -12.48 13.54 -10.46
N ALA A 205 -12.44 12.67 -9.44
CA ALA A 205 -13.09 11.37 -9.50
C ALA A 205 -14.63 11.48 -9.41
N ASP A 206 -15.35 10.58 -10.07
CA ASP A 206 -16.79 10.34 -9.88
C ASP A 206 -16.96 9.65 -8.53
N LEU A 207 -17.09 10.46 -7.45
CA LEU A 207 -17.24 9.96 -6.09
C LEU A 207 -18.70 9.64 -5.82
N ARG A 208 -18.97 8.43 -5.32
CA ARG A 208 -20.30 7.95 -4.91
C ARG A 208 -20.28 7.52 -3.45
N LEU A 209 -21.15 8.12 -2.65
CA LEU A 209 -21.32 7.76 -1.26
C LEU A 209 -22.43 6.72 -1.14
N VAL A 210 -22.21 5.73 -0.28
CA VAL A 210 -23.14 4.62 -0.04
C VAL A 210 -23.52 4.64 1.43
N ASP A 211 -24.82 4.66 1.70
CA ASP A 211 -25.36 4.47 3.05
C ASP A 211 -25.28 2.97 3.38
N GLY A 212 -24.19 2.56 4.01
CA GLY A 212 -23.85 1.18 4.27
C GLY A 212 -22.32 0.98 4.42
N LEU A 213 -21.88 -0.28 4.42
CA LEU A 213 -20.48 -0.66 4.60
C LEU A 213 -19.75 -0.78 3.26
N ILE A 214 -18.44 -1.02 3.33
CA ILE A 214 -17.59 -1.25 2.14
C ILE A 214 -18.11 -2.40 1.25
N GLY A 215 -18.77 -3.41 1.83
CA GLY A 215 -19.41 -4.49 1.07
C GLY A 215 -20.53 -4.00 0.17
N ASP A 216 -21.33 -3.00 0.66
CA ASP A 216 -22.40 -2.37 -0.12
C ASP A 216 -21.84 -1.56 -1.28
N ALA A 217 -20.81 -0.76 -1.01
CA ALA A 217 -20.06 -0.05 -2.04
C ALA A 217 -19.47 -1.03 -3.08
N GLY A 218 -18.98 -2.19 -2.63
CA GLY A 218 -18.48 -3.26 -3.49
C GLY A 218 -19.53 -3.82 -4.43
N ARG A 219 -20.76 -4.06 -3.94
CA ARG A 219 -21.88 -4.53 -4.77
C ARG A 219 -22.28 -3.51 -5.85
N GLN A 220 -22.29 -2.22 -5.50
CA GLN A 220 -22.60 -1.17 -6.47
C GLN A 220 -21.52 -1.05 -7.56
N ILE A 221 -20.25 -1.14 -7.19
CA ILE A 221 -19.15 -1.15 -8.18
C ILE A 221 -19.23 -2.38 -9.07
N ALA A 222 -19.47 -3.58 -8.52
CA ALA A 222 -19.60 -4.80 -9.30
C ALA A 222 -20.77 -4.71 -10.33
N ALA A 223 -21.92 -4.17 -9.93
CA ALA A 223 -23.05 -3.94 -10.82
C ALA A 223 -22.68 -2.95 -11.95
N LEU A 224 -21.99 -1.85 -11.61
CA LEU A 224 -21.54 -0.86 -12.57
C LEU A 224 -20.56 -1.44 -13.59
N VAL A 225 -19.55 -2.18 -13.13
CA VAL A 225 -18.56 -2.84 -13.99
C VAL A 225 -19.23 -3.87 -14.89
N GLY A 226 -20.13 -4.70 -14.35
CA GLY A 226 -20.87 -5.71 -15.11
C GLY A 226 -21.73 -5.09 -16.23
N ALA A 227 -22.33 -3.93 -15.97
CA ALA A 227 -23.13 -3.20 -16.96
C ALA A 227 -22.31 -2.42 -18.02
N SER A 228 -20.98 -2.30 -17.83
CA SER A 228 -20.14 -1.42 -18.63
C SER A 228 -19.67 -2.00 -19.97
N ALA A 229 -20.00 -3.26 -20.28
CA ALA A 229 -19.50 -3.99 -21.47
C ALA A 229 -17.96 -3.92 -21.62
N GLY A 230 -17.22 -3.99 -20.51
CA GLY A 230 -15.76 -3.98 -20.49
C GLY A 230 -15.10 -2.59 -20.60
N THR A 231 -15.88 -1.50 -20.62
CA THR A 231 -15.34 -0.13 -20.70
C THR A 231 -14.82 0.40 -19.36
N ILE A 232 -15.16 -0.25 -18.25
CA ILE A 232 -14.73 0.08 -16.90
C ILE A 232 -14.03 -1.12 -16.30
N PHE A 233 -12.79 -0.91 -15.81
CA PHE A 233 -11.99 -1.94 -15.16
C PHE A 233 -12.23 -1.93 -13.64
N ASP A 234 -12.47 -3.11 -13.06
CA ASP A 234 -12.59 -3.27 -11.60
C ASP A 234 -11.20 -3.17 -10.96
N ALA A 235 -10.93 -2.03 -10.34
CA ALA A 235 -9.71 -1.79 -9.58
C ALA A 235 -9.90 -2.04 -8.07
N GLY A 236 -10.83 -2.91 -7.67
CA GLY A 236 -11.06 -3.33 -6.29
C GLY A 236 -9.84 -4.01 -5.67
N THR A 237 -9.75 -3.98 -4.35
CA THR A 237 -8.63 -4.55 -3.60
C THR A 237 -8.47 -6.05 -3.88
N LEU A 238 -7.29 -6.47 -4.36
CA LEU A 238 -6.95 -7.82 -4.82
C LEU A 238 -7.78 -8.35 -6.00
N ARG A 239 -8.74 -7.58 -6.52
CA ARG A 239 -9.37 -7.87 -7.80
C ARG A 239 -8.49 -7.44 -8.97
N GLU A 240 -7.71 -6.39 -8.76
CA GLU A 240 -6.67 -5.89 -9.64
C GLU A 240 -5.32 -6.43 -9.14
N PRO A 241 -4.52 -7.16 -9.95
CA PRO A 241 -3.33 -7.88 -9.48
C PRO A 241 -2.13 -6.97 -9.18
N TYR A 242 -1.99 -5.84 -9.86
CA TYR A 242 -0.72 -5.10 -9.90
C TYR A 242 -0.51 -4.11 -8.74
N ARG A 243 -1.56 -3.74 -7.97
CA ARG A 243 -1.37 -2.94 -6.75
C ARG A 243 -0.48 -3.62 -5.71
N LEU A 244 -0.50 -4.95 -5.68
CA LEU A 244 0.34 -5.75 -4.80
C LEU A 244 1.82 -5.53 -5.13
N GLU A 245 2.15 -5.42 -6.42
CA GLU A 245 3.52 -5.20 -6.88
C GLU A 245 4.08 -3.84 -6.41
N GLY A 246 3.23 -2.80 -6.36
CA GLY A 246 3.60 -1.54 -5.72
C GLY A 246 3.83 -1.70 -4.21
N LYS A 247 3.01 -2.50 -3.52
CA LYS A 247 3.14 -2.73 -2.07
C LYS A 247 4.38 -3.55 -1.71
N LYS A 248 4.76 -4.53 -2.53
CA LYS A 248 5.95 -5.36 -2.26
C LYS A 248 7.22 -4.53 -2.15
N THR A 249 7.28 -3.35 -2.79
CA THR A 249 8.45 -2.46 -2.71
C THR A 249 8.76 -2.01 -1.28
N MET A 250 7.78 -2.02 -0.35
CA MET A 250 8.07 -1.80 1.08
C MET A 250 9.02 -2.87 1.63
N GLY A 251 8.84 -4.13 1.25
CA GLY A 251 9.74 -5.22 1.66
C GLY A 251 11.14 -5.04 1.10
N TYR A 252 11.28 -4.68 -0.17
CA TYR A 252 12.58 -4.38 -0.78
C TYR A 252 13.28 -3.22 -0.08
N GLU A 253 12.56 -2.11 0.16
CA GLU A 253 13.11 -0.93 0.82
C GLU A 253 13.54 -1.22 2.26
N ILE A 254 12.76 -1.98 3.03
CA ILE A 254 13.15 -2.38 4.39
C ILE A 254 14.51 -3.08 4.36
N VAL A 255 14.67 -4.07 3.50
CA VAL A 255 15.90 -4.85 3.39
C VAL A 255 17.05 -3.99 2.85
N GLU A 256 16.85 -3.19 1.80
CA GLU A 256 17.87 -2.30 1.25
C GLU A 256 18.34 -1.26 2.28
N GLN A 257 17.41 -0.64 3.04
CA GLN A 257 17.72 0.35 4.06
C GLN A 257 18.42 -0.24 5.28
N LEU A 258 18.29 -1.54 5.51
CA LEU A 258 19.04 -2.30 6.52
C LEU A 258 20.36 -2.87 5.98
N GLY A 259 20.83 -2.39 4.83
CA GLY A 259 22.09 -2.87 4.21
C GLY A 259 22.02 -4.31 3.70
N TRP A 260 20.85 -4.66 3.13
CA TRP A 260 20.54 -6.02 2.61
C TRP A 260 20.49 -7.09 3.70
N GLN A 261 20.17 -6.66 4.91
CA GLN A 261 19.87 -7.55 6.04
C GLN A 261 18.35 -7.58 6.29
N VAL A 262 17.84 -8.72 6.70
CA VAL A 262 16.46 -8.85 7.12
C VAL A 262 16.31 -8.51 8.61
N PRO A 263 15.21 -7.87 9.07
CA PRO A 263 14.92 -7.74 10.48
C PRO A 263 14.40 -9.07 11.05
N ASP A 264 14.35 -9.21 12.37
CA ASP A 264 13.80 -10.42 13.01
C ASP A 264 12.27 -10.46 12.92
N VAL A 265 11.62 -9.29 13.02
CA VAL A 265 10.16 -9.17 13.05
C VAL A 265 9.70 -7.99 12.21
N ILE A 266 8.64 -8.19 11.41
CA ILE A 266 7.91 -7.11 10.73
C ILE A 266 6.46 -7.14 11.21
N ILE A 267 5.98 -6.02 11.77
CA ILE A 267 4.62 -5.87 12.29
C ILE A 267 3.81 -4.99 11.35
N TYR A 268 2.71 -5.54 10.83
CA TYR A 268 1.92 -4.90 9.78
C TYR A 268 0.43 -4.78 10.16
N PRO A 269 -0.19 -3.59 10.02
CA PRO A 269 -1.63 -3.40 10.29
C PRO A 269 -2.45 -4.00 9.15
N THR A 270 -3.31 -4.96 9.47
CA THR A 270 -3.87 -5.89 8.50
C THR A 270 -5.39 -5.74 8.38
N GLY A 271 -5.85 -5.02 7.36
CA GLY A 271 -7.23 -5.11 6.88
C GLY A 271 -7.33 -6.12 5.73
N GLY A 272 -7.36 -5.66 4.47
CA GLY A 272 -7.32 -6.56 3.29
C GLY A 272 -5.97 -7.24 3.04
N GLY A 273 -4.93 -6.97 3.83
CA GLY A 273 -3.66 -7.69 3.86
C GLY A 273 -2.69 -7.46 2.69
N VAL A 274 -3.03 -6.61 1.71
CA VAL A 274 -2.23 -6.46 0.47
C VAL A 274 -0.77 -6.09 0.74
N GLY A 275 -0.49 -5.26 1.77
CA GLY A 275 0.87 -4.88 2.10
C GLY A 275 1.64 -6.02 2.78
N LEU A 276 1.01 -6.77 3.69
CA LEU A 276 1.62 -7.94 4.32
C LEU A 276 1.94 -9.02 3.27
N ILE A 277 0.99 -9.31 2.38
CA ILE A 277 1.20 -10.25 1.26
C ILE A 277 2.32 -9.73 0.33
N GLY A 278 2.33 -8.43 0.04
CA GLY A 278 3.37 -7.81 -0.78
C GLY A 278 4.77 -7.91 -0.15
N ILE A 279 4.90 -7.63 1.15
CA ILE A 279 6.15 -7.78 1.90
C ILE A 279 6.61 -9.25 1.89
N HIS A 280 5.70 -10.19 2.17
CA HIS A 280 6.01 -11.62 2.11
C HIS A 280 6.51 -12.05 0.72
N LYS A 281 5.81 -11.60 -0.36
CA LYS A 281 6.25 -11.83 -1.74
C LYS A 281 7.62 -11.25 -2.01
N ALA A 282 7.89 -10.01 -1.61
CA ALA A 282 9.19 -9.36 -1.77
C ALA A 282 10.32 -10.16 -1.11
N LEU A 283 10.11 -10.60 0.13
CA LEU A 283 11.09 -11.39 0.86
C LEU A 283 11.38 -12.74 0.16
N GLY A 284 10.34 -13.39 -0.37
CA GLY A 284 10.49 -14.59 -1.17
C GLY A 284 11.30 -14.36 -2.44
N GLU A 285 11.02 -13.28 -3.18
CA GLU A 285 11.77 -12.88 -4.38
C GLU A 285 13.23 -12.53 -4.06
N LEU A 286 13.49 -11.77 -2.98
CA LEU A 286 14.86 -11.44 -2.56
C LEU A 286 15.68 -12.70 -2.20
N ARG A 287 15.04 -13.68 -1.55
CA ARG A 287 15.69 -14.97 -1.23
C ARG A 287 16.00 -15.77 -2.50
N GLU A 288 15.05 -15.85 -3.43
CA GLU A 288 15.23 -16.56 -4.71
C GLU A 288 16.31 -15.91 -5.57
N LEU A 289 16.44 -14.57 -5.51
CA LEU A 289 17.52 -13.81 -6.14
C LEU A 289 18.89 -14.02 -5.46
N GLY A 290 18.94 -14.66 -4.29
CA GLY A 290 20.15 -14.81 -3.49
C GLY A 290 20.67 -13.51 -2.87
N TRP A 291 19.80 -12.48 -2.71
CA TRP A 291 20.20 -11.17 -2.17
C TRP A 291 20.06 -11.09 -0.65
N VAL A 292 19.38 -12.04 -0.04
CA VAL A 292 19.26 -12.20 1.41
C VAL A 292 19.47 -13.66 1.78
N GLU A 293 19.79 -13.91 3.06
CA GLU A 293 19.93 -15.25 3.61
C GLU A 293 18.58 -16.00 3.64
N ASP A 294 18.62 -17.32 3.89
CA ASP A 294 17.42 -18.18 3.92
C ASP A 294 16.46 -17.85 5.08
N SER A 295 16.97 -17.28 6.17
CA SER A 295 16.15 -16.89 7.33
C SER A 295 15.36 -15.61 7.01
N LEU A 296 14.04 -15.72 6.92
CA LEU A 296 13.13 -14.60 6.68
C LEU A 296 12.54 -14.07 7.99
N PRO A 297 12.13 -12.77 8.05
CA PRO A 297 11.49 -12.19 9.23
C PRO A 297 10.18 -12.90 9.59
N ARG A 298 9.90 -12.99 10.86
CA ARG A 298 8.57 -13.37 11.34
C ARG A 298 7.59 -12.22 11.08
N LEU A 299 6.49 -12.51 10.38
CA LEU A 299 5.47 -11.51 10.07
C LEU A 299 4.38 -11.49 11.14
N VAL A 300 3.94 -10.30 11.52
CA VAL A 300 2.84 -10.12 12.47
C VAL A 300 1.70 -9.38 11.81
N ALA A 301 0.52 -10.01 11.74
CA ALA A 301 -0.71 -9.36 11.32
C ALA A 301 -1.40 -8.74 12.54
N VAL A 302 -1.63 -7.42 12.50
CA VAL A 302 -2.32 -6.70 13.57
C VAL A 302 -3.72 -6.31 13.12
N GLN A 303 -4.73 -6.61 13.93
CA GLN A 303 -6.11 -6.17 13.76
C GLN A 303 -6.62 -5.51 15.04
N SER A 304 -7.76 -4.80 14.99
CA SER A 304 -8.45 -4.33 16.19
C SER A 304 -9.40 -5.42 16.71
N THR A 305 -9.60 -5.45 18.03
CA THR A 305 -10.60 -6.33 18.67
C THR A 305 -12.02 -6.13 18.11
N GLY A 306 -12.32 -4.95 17.57
CA GLY A 306 -13.60 -4.66 16.90
C GLY A 306 -13.70 -5.19 15.47
N CYS A 307 -12.58 -5.66 14.86
CA CYS A 307 -12.58 -6.27 13.51
C CYS A 307 -11.35 -7.17 13.33
N ALA A 308 -11.41 -8.45 13.75
CA ALA A 308 -10.28 -9.36 13.81
C ALA A 308 -10.50 -10.72 13.13
N PRO A 309 -11.03 -10.79 11.88
CA PRO A 309 -11.30 -12.06 11.22
C PRO A 309 -10.04 -12.91 11.01
N ILE A 310 -8.91 -12.31 10.65
CA ILE A 310 -7.64 -13.01 10.43
C ILE A 310 -7.08 -13.56 11.75
N VAL A 311 -7.14 -12.78 12.84
CA VAL A 311 -6.67 -13.24 14.16
C VAL A 311 -7.48 -14.44 14.61
N ARG A 312 -8.80 -14.40 14.47
CA ARG A 312 -9.69 -15.52 14.82
C ARG A 312 -9.36 -16.79 14.00
N ALA A 313 -9.23 -16.66 12.68
CA ALA A 313 -8.92 -17.79 11.80
C ALA A 313 -7.51 -18.36 12.09
N PHE A 314 -6.51 -17.50 12.32
CA PHE A 314 -5.16 -17.94 12.66
C PHE A 314 -5.11 -18.73 13.96
N ALA A 315 -5.81 -18.24 15.01
CA ALA A 315 -5.88 -18.91 16.31
C ALA A 315 -6.63 -20.26 16.23
N ALA A 316 -7.63 -20.37 15.35
CA ALA A 316 -8.36 -21.61 15.10
C ALA A 316 -7.62 -22.59 14.18
N GLY A 317 -6.48 -22.22 13.59
CA GLY A 317 -5.75 -23.04 12.61
C GLY A 317 -6.39 -23.13 11.23
N GLU A 318 -7.37 -22.26 10.94
CA GLU A 318 -8.16 -22.27 9.71
C GLU A 318 -7.39 -21.64 8.54
N ASP A 319 -7.66 -22.08 7.32
CA ASP A 319 -7.07 -21.54 6.09
C ASP A 319 -7.87 -20.38 5.49
N ARG A 320 -9.08 -20.14 6.00
CA ARG A 320 -9.98 -19.04 5.60
C ARG A 320 -10.52 -18.33 6.81
N ALA A 321 -10.87 -17.06 6.61
CA ALA A 321 -11.46 -16.23 7.65
C ALA A 321 -12.96 -16.06 7.40
N ASP A 322 -13.78 -16.48 8.37
CA ASP A 322 -15.21 -16.15 8.37
C ASP A 322 -15.44 -14.64 8.51
N PRO A 323 -16.47 -14.09 7.87
CA PRO A 323 -16.81 -12.69 7.99
C PRO A 323 -16.99 -12.25 9.46
N TRP A 324 -16.54 -11.02 9.77
CA TRP A 324 -16.67 -10.43 11.09
C TRP A 324 -17.95 -9.60 11.17
N PRO A 325 -18.84 -9.87 12.10
CA PRO A 325 -20.05 -9.06 12.29
C PRO A 325 -19.72 -7.72 12.95
N ASP A 326 -20.53 -6.71 12.73
CA ASP A 326 -20.53 -5.40 13.41
C ASP A 326 -19.11 -4.77 13.51
N ALA A 327 -18.35 -4.84 12.41
CA ALA A 327 -16.96 -4.40 12.35
C ALA A 327 -16.83 -2.89 12.60
N HIS A 328 -16.06 -2.52 13.62
CA HIS A 328 -15.77 -1.13 13.97
C HIS A 328 -14.37 -0.99 14.58
N THR A 329 -13.69 0.11 14.35
CA THR A 329 -12.43 0.49 15.01
C THR A 329 -12.06 1.93 14.64
N VAL A 330 -11.35 2.63 15.52
CA VAL A 330 -10.74 3.94 15.26
C VAL A 330 -9.72 3.87 14.10
N ALA A 331 -9.14 2.71 13.86
CA ALA A 331 -8.21 2.43 12.76
C ALA A 331 -8.98 2.01 11.49
N PHE A 332 -9.70 2.95 10.86
CA PHE A 332 -10.62 2.66 9.76
C PHE A 332 -9.96 1.90 8.59
N GLY A 333 -8.65 2.08 8.37
CA GLY A 333 -7.90 1.42 7.30
C GLY A 333 -7.79 -0.09 7.45
N ILE A 334 -8.03 -0.64 8.66
CA ILE A 334 -8.05 -2.08 8.94
C ILE A 334 -9.45 -2.62 9.23
N THR A 335 -10.52 -1.81 9.07
CA THR A 335 -11.92 -2.26 9.17
C THR A 335 -12.30 -3.02 7.90
N VAL A 336 -11.89 -4.28 7.80
CA VAL A 336 -12.19 -5.16 6.66
C VAL A 336 -12.77 -6.48 7.17
N PRO A 337 -14.10 -6.57 7.27
CA PRO A 337 -14.78 -7.72 7.88
C PRO A 337 -14.64 -9.03 7.09
N ALA A 338 -14.43 -8.95 5.78
CA ALA A 338 -14.27 -10.12 4.90
C ALA A 338 -13.11 -9.88 3.91
N PRO A 339 -11.86 -10.08 4.31
CA PRO A 339 -10.69 -9.84 3.46
C PRO A 339 -10.59 -10.90 2.35
N LEU A 340 -10.58 -10.48 1.08
CA LEU A 340 -10.45 -11.37 -0.09
C LEU A 340 -9.11 -12.14 -0.10
N GLY A 341 -8.09 -11.60 0.54
CA GLY A 341 -6.74 -12.18 0.60
C GLY A 341 -6.49 -13.03 1.85
N ASP A 342 -7.52 -13.47 2.56
CA ASP A 342 -7.41 -14.20 3.84
C ASP A 342 -6.45 -15.40 3.76
N GLN A 343 -6.59 -16.26 2.76
CA GLN A 343 -5.71 -17.42 2.56
C GLN A 343 -4.25 -17.01 2.38
N LEU A 344 -3.99 -15.96 1.59
CA LEU A 344 -2.63 -15.47 1.36
C LEU A 344 -2.01 -14.87 2.62
N ILE A 345 -2.81 -14.17 3.43
CA ILE A 345 -2.37 -13.62 4.73
C ILE A 345 -2.01 -14.76 5.68
N LEU A 346 -2.93 -15.74 5.86
CA LEU A 346 -2.73 -16.87 6.76
C LEU A 346 -1.54 -17.73 6.34
N ALA A 347 -1.39 -17.99 5.03
CA ALA A 347 -0.24 -18.70 4.48
C ALA A 347 1.08 -17.94 4.74
N ALA A 348 1.13 -16.61 4.54
CA ALA A 348 2.30 -15.80 4.81
C ALA A 348 2.72 -15.83 6.28
N LEU A 349 1.76 -15.75 7.20
CA LEU A 349 2.03 -15.83 8.64
C LEU A 349 2.61 -17.20 9.02
N ARG A 350 2.04 -18.30 8.53
CA ARG A 350 2.55 -19.66 8.81
C ARG A 350 3.93 -19.88 8.20
N ALA A 351 4.13 -19.48 6.94
CA ALA A 351 5.41 -19.64 6.24
C ALA A 351 6.56 -18.86 6.89
N SER A 352 6.26 -17.74 7.53
CA SER A 352 7.24 -16.90 8.24
C SER A 352 7.39 -17.24 9.72
N ALA A 353 6.79 -18.31 10.23
CA ALA A 353 6.67 -18.59 11.66
C ALA A 353 6.17 -17.36 12.47
N GLY A 354 5.29 -16.58 11.84
CA GLY A 354 4.72 -15.36 12.35
C GLY A 354 3.53 -15.58 13.28
N THR A 355 2.79 -14.50 13.54
CA THR A 355 1.59 -14.56 14.38
C THR A 355 0.55 -13.51 13.95
N ALA A 356 -0.66 -13.62 14.50
CA ALA A 356 -1.70 -12.60 14.39
C ALA A 356 -2.14 -12.17 15.78
N ILE A 357 -2.37 -10.86 15.97
CA ILE A 357 -2.77 -10.29 17.25
C ILE A 357 -3.87 -9.24 17.06
N ALA A 358 -4.87 -9.26 17.94
CA ALA A 358 -5.86 -8.20 18.06
C ALA A 358 -5.53 -7.26 19.22
N VAL A 359 -5.67 -5.96 18.98
CA VAL A 359 -5.40 -4.90 19.96
C VAL A 359 -6.65 -4.03 20.14
N ASP A 360 -6.83 -3.49 21.32
CA ASP A 360 -7.99 -2.68 21.67
C ASP A 360 -7.82 -1.22 21.23
N ASP A 361 -8.92 -0.57 20.81
CA ASP A 361 -8.89 0.81 20.33
C ASP A 361 -8.40 1.80 21.40
N ALA A 362 -8.73 1.59 22.67
CA ALA A 362 -8.24 2.45 23.76
C ALA A 362 -6.72 2.30 23.94
N GLU A 363 -6.17 1.08 23.81
CA GLU A 363 -4.73 0.84 23.83
C GLU A 363 -4.04 1.48 22.60
N ILE A 364 -4.64 1.37 21.42
CA ILE A 364 -4.14 2.03 20.18
C ILE A 364 -3.99 3.53 20.39
N LEU A 365 -5.04 4.20 20.92
CA LEU A 365 -5.01 5.65 21.15
C LEU A 365 -4.06 6.06 22.28
N ALA A 366 -3.86 5.21 23.28
CA ALA A 366 -2.87 5.44 24.32
C ALA A 366 -1.44 5.36 23.77
N ASP A 367 -1.10 4.27 23.06
CA ASP A 367 0.22 4.10 22.44
C ASP A 367 0.50 5.16 21.35
N LEU A 368 -0.52 5.64 20.62
CA LEU A 368 -0.39 6.74 19.68
C LEU A 368 0.11 8.01 20.36
N ARG A 369 -0.51 8.41 21.48
CA ARG A 369 -0.11 9.58 22.26
C ARG A 369 1.25 9.42 22.91
N ASP A 370 1.48 8.26 23.53
CA ASP A 370 2.76 7.95 24.19
C ASP A 370 3.92 7.96 23.20
N PHE A 371 3.72 7.42 21.99
CA PHE A 371 4.72 7.44 20.95
C PHE A 371 5.00 8.86 20.44
N ALA A 372 3.94 9.63 20.17
CA ALA A 372 4.09 11.03 19.72
C ALA A 372 4.82 11.88 20.77
N ALA A 373 4.52 11.70 22.06
CA ALA A 373 5.19 12.42 23.14
C ALA A 373 6.67 12.03 23.32
N ARG A 374 7.05 10.80 23.02
CA ARG A 374 8.42 10.28 23.21
C ARG A 374 9.30 10.49 21.97
N GLU A 375 8.75 10.30 20.78
CA GLU A 375 9.52 10.28 19.53
C GLU A 375 9.22 11.49 18.61
N GLY A 376 8.22 12.33 18.96
CA GLY A 376 7.86 13.51 18.19
C GLY A 376 7.17 13.23 16.86
N LEU A 377 6.68 12.01 16.64
CA LEU A 377 6.04 11.57 15.41
C LEU A 377 4.59 11.12 15.65
N LEU A 378 3.63 11.81 15.02
CA LEU A 378 2.22 11.45 15.06
C LEU A 378 1.91 10.40 13.99
N LEU A 379 1.70 9.16 14.41
CA LEU A 379 1.33 8.04 13.55
C LEU A 379 -0.18 8.05 13.23
N CYS A 380 -0.56 7.28 12.19
CA CYS A 380 -1.97 6.92 12.03
C CYS A 380 -2.38 5.85 13.07
N PRO A 381 -3.68 5.68 13.37
CA PRO A 381 -4.16 4.65 14.29
C PRO A 381 -3.70 3.23 13.91
N GLU A 382 -3.65 2.93 12.62
CA GLU A 382 -3.14 1.64 12.12
C GLU A 382 -1.66 1.43 12.47
N GLY A 383 -0.83 2.48 12.37
CA GLY A 383 0.57 2.45 12.78
C GLY A 383 0.71 2.29 14.29
N ALA A 384 -0.11 3.00 15.07
CA ALA A 384 -0.17 2.87 16.52
C ALA A 384 -0.61 1.47 16.96
N ALA A 385 -1.54 0.83 16.25
CA ALA A 385 -1.91 -0.57 16.50
C ALA A 385 -0.69 -1.51 16.41
N CYS A 386 0.26 -1.24 15.49
CA CYS A 386 1.50 -2.01 15.41
C CYS A 386 2.41 -1.77 16.61
N LEU A 387 2.43 -0.57 17.19
CA LEU A 387 3.17 -0.29 18.42
C LEU A 387 2.56 -1.03 19.61
N THR A 388 1.23 -1.00 19.74
CA THR A 388 0.49 -1.76 20.77
C THR A 388 0.79 -3.25 20.65
N ALA A 389 0.80 -3.78 19.43
CA ALA A 389 1.16 -5.17 19.17
C ALA A 389 2.60 -5.47 19.57
N ALA A 390 3.57 -4.61 19.23
CA ALA A 390 4.98 -4.75 19.62
C ALA A 390 5.13 -4.81 21.14
N ARG A 391 4.49 -3.89 21.87
CA ARG A 391 4.49 -3.85 23.34
C ARG A 391 3.91 -5.13 23.93
N LYS A 392 2.75 -5.59 23.47
CA LYS A 392 2.08 -6.81 23.97
C LYS A 392 2.89 -8.08 23.67
N LEU A 393 3.42 -8.20 22.44
CA LEU A 393 4.24 -9.34 22.04
C LEU A 393 5.58 -9.39 22.78
N ARG A 394 6.17 -8.22 23.09
CA ARG A 394 7.38 -8.14 23.91
C ARG A 394 7.10 -8.53 25.37
N ALA A 395 6.04 -8.01 25.95
CA ALA A 395 5.62 -8.37 27.30
C ALA A 395 5.28 -9.86 27.44
N GLY A 396 4.69 -10.46 26.42
CA GLY A 396 4.41 -11.90 26.35
C GLY A 396 5.61 -12.78 25.98
N GLY A 397 6.80 -12.21 25.74
CA GLY A 397 8.02 -12.95 25.43
C GLY A 397 8.12 -13.47 24.00
N TRP A 398 7.16 -13.18 23.13
CA TRP A 398 7.19 -13.59 21.71
C TRP A 398 8.24 -12.80 20.91
N ILE A 399 8.37 -11.49 21.18
CA ILE A 399 9.52 -10.67 20.78
C ILE A 399 10.58 -10.78 21.86
N ARG A 400 11.80 -11.18 21.48
CA ARG A 400 12.93 -11.37 22.39
C ARG A 400 13.71 -10.07 22.57
N SER A 401 14.47 -9.97 23.65
CA SER A 401 15.45 -8.91 23.82
C SER A 401 16.52 -8.99 22.73
N GLY A 402 16.92 -7.85 22.17
CA GLY A 402 17.94 -7.77 21.11
C GLY A 402 17.44 -8.05 19.71
N GLU A 403 16.16 -8.42 19.51
CA GLU A 403 15.58 -8.56 18.18
C GLU A 403 15.32 -7.19 17.53
N ARG A 404 15.62 -7.10 16.23
CA ARG A 404 15.30 -5.95 15.39
C ARG A 404 13.85 -6.03 14.92
N VAL A 405 13.04 -5.07 15.35
CA VAL A 405 11.60 -5.02 15.06
C VAL A 405 11.28 -3.84 14.16
N VAL A 406 10.66 -4.08 13.02
CA VAL A 406 10.15 -3.05 12.12
C VAL A 406 8.63 -2.98 12.24
N VAL A 407 8.09 -1.83 12.63
CA VAL A 407 6.65 -1.55 12.59
C VAL A 407 6.30 -0.68 11.39
N LEU A 408 5.17 -0.94 10.75
CA LEU A 408 4.69 -0.16 9.61
C LEU A 408 3.73 0.94 10.07
N ASN A 409 4.12 2.22 9.91
CA ASN A 409 3.17 3.32 9.92
C ASN A 409 2.60 3.52 8.53
N THR A 410 1.36 3.11 8.30
CA THR A 410 0.79 3.02 6.95
C THR A 410 0.10 4.30 6.46
N GLY A 411 0.05 5.33 7.29
CA GLY A 411 -0.54 6.61 6.94
C GLY A 411 -0.04 7.77 7.80
N ALA A 412 -0.24 9.00 7.33
CA ALA A 412 0.08 10.19 8.09
C ALA A 412 -0.95 10.43 9.20
N GLY A 413 -0.51 10.65 10.43
CA GLY A 413 -1.40 10.94 11.56
C GLY A 413 -2.30 12.15 11.33
N VAL A 414 -1.82 13.15 10.60
CA VAL A 414 -2.60 14.36 10.25
C VAL A 414 -3.86 14.07 9.41
N LYS A 415 -4.00 12.90 8.83
CA LYS A 415 -5.23 12.46 8.16
C LYS A 415 -6.31 11.96 9.13
N TYR A 416 -5.98 11.87 10.42
CA TYR A 416 -6.83 11.36 11.49
C TYR A 416 -6.96 12.39 12.63
N PRO A 417 -7.41 13.62 12.34
CA PRO A 417 -7.38 14.73 13.32
C PRO A 417 -8.18 14.42 14.59
N ASP A 418 -9.24 13.61 14.46
CA ASP A 418 -10.14 13.31 15.56
C ASP A 418 -9.60 12.23 16.53
N THR A 419 -8.38 11.71 16.31
CA THR A 419 -7.77 10.69 17.18
C THR A 419 -7.04 11.29 18.39
N VAL A 420 -6.83 12.61 18.40
CA VAL A 420 -6.25 13.36 19.52
C VAL A 420 -7.27 14.39 19.98
N ASP A 421 -7.80 14.19 21.20
CA ASP A 421 -8.72 15.14 21.81
C ASP A 421 -7.96 16.42 22.23
N VAL A 422 -8.49 17.57 21.87
CA VAL A 422 -7.96 18.91 22.20
C VAL A 422 -9.01 19.76 22.97
N SER A 423 -10.10 19.16 23.43
CA SER A 423 -11.20 19.88 24.09
C SER A 423 -10.76 20.57 25.40
N ASP A 424 -9.80 19.99 26.11
CA ASP A 424 -9.28 20.51 27.39
C ASP A 424 -8.14 21.53 27.22
N VAL A 425 -7.78 21.90 25.98
CA VAL A 425 -6.71 22.87 25.76
C VAL A 425 -7.20 24.28 26.17
N PRO A 426 -6.52 24.96 27.12
CA PRO A 426 -6.99 26.27 27.60
C PRO A 426 -6.82 27.35 26.55
N VAL A 427 -7.86 28.18 26.40
CA VAL A 427 -7.81 29.42 25.59
C VAL A 427 -7.25 30.54 26.45
N LEU A 428 -6.10 31.10 26.07
CA LEU A 428 -5.52 32.24 26.78
C LEU A 428 -6.32 33.51 26.47
N PRO A 429 -6.56 34.41 27.47
CA PRO A 429 -7.22 35.67 27.21
C PRO A 429 -6.35 36.55 26.32
N ARG A 430 -6.99 37.45 25.55
CA ARG A 430 -6.31 38.43 24.68
C ARG A 430 -5.65 39.51 25.48
#